data_0712fe21a0a13251aec18584c93356bc
#
_entry.id   0712fe21a0a13251aec18584c93356bc
#
_cell.length_a   1.000
_cell.length_b   1.000
_cell.length_c   1.000
_cell.angle_alpha   90.00
_cell.angle_beta   90.00
_cell.angle_gamma   90.00
#
_symmetry.space_group_name_H-M   'P 1'
#
loop_
_entity.id
_entity.type
_entity.pdbx_description
1 polymer ?
#
loop_
_entity_poly.entity_id
_entity_poly.type
_entity_poly.pdbx_seq_one_letter_code
_entity_poly.pdbx_strand_id
1 'polypeptide(L)'
;MVDIVGDTSDPLVSEVVSHIDGNKYLSVGEILPTPSRAEARIKDGKAKAAVCFGSGFAHDFTANGKAVVQILSDGADPNTAQTVTSYIKSVLQNEQLEISEKMSGKKTASFRPNIQLMYNPAMNSSYNFVPGVIGLILMLICSMMTAVSIVREKETGTLELVLVSPVKPFWIILSKLTPYLVLTVINFSSVLLLAHYVMDVPVKGSIFLLSAVALIFVGSSLGLGLLVSVISKTQKTAMLLCGMGLT
;
A
#
# COMPACT_ATOMS: atom_id res chain seq x y z
N MET A 1 0.37 -14.36 -4.40
CA MET A 1 -0.64 -15.40 -4.28
C MET A 1 -1.86 -14.96 -5.04
N VAL A 2 -2.37 -15.81 -5.92
CA VAL A 2 -3.49 -15.56 -6.82
C VAL A 2 -4.53 -16.66 -6.59
N ASP A 3 -5.74 -16.28 -6.20
CA ASP A 3 -6.84 -17.24 -6.00
C ASP A 3 -7.51 -17.55 -7.35
N ILE A 4 -8.08 -18.74 -7.46
CA ILE A 4 -8.76 -19.18 -8.67
C ILE A 4 -10.26 -19.34 -8.37
N VAL A 5 -11.08 -18.83 -9.25
CA VAL A 5 -12.54 -19.02 -9.18
C VAL A 5 -13.00 -19.69 -10.47
N GLY A 6 -13.55 -20.87 -10.35
CA GLY A 6 -14.07 -21.63 -11.49
C GLY A 6 -14.06 -23.13 -11.26
N ASP A 7 -14.58 -23.85 -12.24
CA ASP A 7 -14.62 -25.30 -12.21
C ASP A 7 -13.29 -25.87 -12.75
N THR A 8 -12.48 -26.38 -11.83
CA THR A 8 -11.19 -27.03 -12.18
C THR A 8 -11.36 -28.41 -12.83
N SER A 9 -12.58 -28.95 -12.91
CA SER A 9 -12.86 -30.14 -13.68
C SER A 9 -12.78 -29.87 -15.19
N ASP A 10 -12.86 -28.62 -15.61
CA ASP A 10 -12.65 -28.18 -16.98
C ASP A 10 -11.16 -28.30 -17.36
N PRO A 11 -10.80 -29.11 -18.37
CA PRO A 11 -9.42 -29.37 -18.74
C PRO A 11 -8.65 -28.09 -19.13
N LEU A 12 -9.31 -27.14 -19.80
CA LEU A 12 -8.65 -25.85 -20.15
C LEU A 12 -8.40 -24.98 -18.92
N VAL A 13 -9.32 -24.94 -17.97
CA VAL A 13 -9.11 -24.21 -16.71
C VAL A 13 -7.96 -24.84 -15.93
N SER A 14 -7.91 -26.17 -15.86
CA SER A 14 -6.83 -26.89 -15.17
C SER A 14 -5.45 -26.64 -15.82
N GLU A 15 -5.38 -26.59 -17.16
CA GLU A 15 -4.13 -26.29 -17.91
C GLU A 15 -3.66 -24.85 -17.60
N VAL A 16 -4.55 -23.85 -17.67
CA VAL A 16 -4.22 -22.45 -17.34
C VAL A 16 -3.78 -22.32 -15.88
N VAL A 17 -4.46 -22.98 -14.95
CA VAL A 17 -4.11 -22.95 -13.51
C VAL A 17 -2.71 -23.53 -13.28
N SER A 18 -2.37 -24.66 -13.95
CA SER A 18 -1.05 -25.27 -13.83
C SER A 18 0.07 -24.35 -14.33
N HIS A 19 -0.17 -23.57 -15.39
CA HIS A 19 0.80 -22.60 -15.91
C HIS A 19 0.90 -21.33 -15.05
N ILE A 20 -0.18 -20.93 -14.38
CA ILE A 20 -0.12 -19.87 -13.37
C ILE A 20 0.75 -20.32 -12.18
N ASP A 21 0.57 -21.56 -11.72
CA ASP A 21 1.32 -22.11 -10.57
C ASP A 21 2.79 -22.40 -10.93
N GLY A 22 3.07 -22.78 -12.17
CA GLY A 22 4.43 -22.97 -12.68
C GLY A 22 5.22 -21.65 -12.88
N ASN A 23 4.58 -20.51 -12.78
CA ASN A 23 5.24 -19.23 -12.97
C ASN A 23 6.05 -18.83 -11.73
N LYS A 24 7.31 -18.44 -11.91
CA LYS A 24 8.21 -18.05 -10.82
C LYS A 24 7.70 -16.90 -9.92
N TYR A 25 6.84 -16.04 -10.45
CA TYR A 25 6.36 -14.82 -9.81
C TYR A 25 4.92 -14.91 -9.29
N LEU A 26 4.22 -15.99 -9.67
CA LEU A 26 2.84 -16.23 -9.26
C LEU A 26 2.79 -17.54 -8.47
N SER A 27 1.94 -17.58 -7.46
CA SER A 27 1.62 -18.81 -6.72
C SER A 27 0.10 -18.92 -6.66
N VAL A 28 -0.43 -20.07 -7.01
CA VAL A 28 -1.85 -20.35 -6.87
C VAL A 28 -2.19 -20.46 -5.40
N GLY A 29 -3.26 -19.77 -5.01
CA GLY A 29 -3.79 -19.77 -3.66
C GLY A 29 -4.87 -20.82 -3.48
N GLU A 30 -6.05 -20.35 -3.15
CA GLU A 30 -7.22 -21.20 -2.91
C GLU A 30 -8.11 -21.22 -4.15
N ILE A 31 -8.70 -22.39 -4.42
CA ILE A 31 -9.72 -22.55 -5.46
C ILE A 31 -11.08 -22.27 -4.82
N LEU A 32 -11.78 -21.29 -5.32
CA LEU A 32 -12.99 -20.75 -4.72
C LEU A 32 -14.21 -20.98 -5.62
N PRO A 33 -15.37 -21.26 -5.05
CA PRO A 33 -16.58 -21.53 -5.85
C PRO A 33 -17.23 -20.24 -6.39
N THR A 34 -16.95 -19.07 -5.82
CA THR A 34 -17.64 -17.82 -6.19
C THR A 34 -16.69 -16.61 -6.18
N PRO A 35 -16.89 -15.64 -7.10
CA PRO A 35 -16.12 -14.40 -7.13
C PRO A 35 -16.22 -13.60 -5.83
N SER A 36 -17.39 -13.58 -5.17
CA SER A 36 -17.59 -12.84 -3.92
C SER A 36 -16.69 -13.33 -2.77
N ARG A 37 -16.35 -14.63 -2.75
CA ARG A 37 -15.37 -15.15 -1.77
C ARG A 37 -13.95 -14.69 -2.10
N ALA A 38 -13.61 -14.62 -3.38
CA ALA A 38 -12.32 -14.09 -3.81
C ALA A 38 -12.19 -12.60 -3.45
N GLU A 39 -13.25 -11.81 -3.66
CA GLU A 39 -13.29 -10.42 -3.22
C GLU A 39 -13.07 -10.27 -1.72
N ALA A 40 -13.73 -11.09 -0.91
CA ALA A 40 -13.54 -11.07 0.54
C ALA A 40 -12.09 -11.40 0.95
N ARG A 41 -11.46 -12.39 0.29
CA ARG A 41 -10.07 -12.76 0.57
C ARG A 41 -9.06 -11.70 0.13
N ILE A 42 -9.33 -11.03 -1.00
CA ILE A 42 -8.52 -9.88 -1.43
C ILE A 42 -8.66 -8.75 -0.41
N LYS A 43 -9.87 -8.47 0.07
CA LYS A 43 -10.14 -7.47 1.10
C LYS A 43 -9.43 -7.77 2.42
N ASP A 44 -9.35 -9.05 2.80
CA ASP A 44 -8.63 -9.50 3.99
C ASP A 44 -7.09 -9.55 3.81
N GLY A 45 -6.58 -9.18 2.63
CA GLY A 45 -5.15 -9.21 2.31
C GLY A 45 -4.56 -10.61 2.14
N LYS A 46 -5.41 -11.66 2.07
CA LYS A 46 -4.97 -13.07 1.93
C LYS A 46 -4.58 -13.42 0.50
N ALA A 47 -5.14 -12.71 -0.49
CA ALA A 47 -4.78 -12.84 -1.90
C ALA A 47 -4.52 -11.45 -2.50
N LYS A 48 -3.63 -11.37 -3.49
CA LYS A 48 -3.32 -10.13 -4.22
C LYS A 48 -4.17 -9.96 -5.46
N ALA A 49 -4.61 -11.07 -6.03
CA ALA A 49 -5.52 -11.10 -7.18
C ALA A 49 -6.30 -12.40 -7.19
N ALA A 50 -7.35 -12.43 -7.97
CA ALA A 50 -8.09 -13.65 -8.30
C ALA A 50 -8.39 -13.70 -9.80
N VAL A 51 -8.32 -14.90 -10.36
CA VAL A 51 -8.69 -15.18 -11.75
C VAL A 51 -9.99 -15.95 -11.74
N CYS A 52 -11.03 -15.36 -12.32
CA CYS A 52 -12.36 -15.93 -12.37
C CYS A 52 -12.67 -16.42 -13.79
N PHE A 53 -12.90 -17.71 -13.91
CA PHE A 53 -13.35 -18.36 -15.15
C PHE A 53 -14.87 -18.46 -15.15
N GLY A 54 -15.49 -18.18 -16.30
CA GLY A 54 -16.93 -18.36 -16.47
C GLY A 54 -17.35 -19.86 -16.48
N SER A 55 -18.60 -20.12 -16.11
CA SER A 55 -19.15 -21.48 -16.26
C SER A 55 -19.16 -21.89 -17.74
N GLY A 56 -18.62 -23.07 -18.04
CA GLY A 56 -18.51 -23.57 -19.42
C GLY A 56 -17.40 -22.91 -20.23
N PHE A 57 -16.34 -22.49 -19.58
CA PHE A 57 -15.21 -21.78 -20.19
C PHE A 57 -14.63 -22.49 -21.42
N ALA A 58 -14.38 -23.82 -21.34
CA ALA A 58 -13.87 -24.59 -22.46
C ALA A 58 -14.88 -24.69 -23.60
N HIS A 59 -16.17 -24.83 -23.31
CA HIS A 59 -17.22 -24.86 -24.33
C HIS A 59 -17.29 -23.53 -25.09
N ASP A 60 -17.30 -22.41 -24.39
CA ASP A 60 -17.34 -21.08 -25.02
C ASP A 60 -16.09 -20.80 -25.85
N PHE A 61 -14.93 -21.20 -25.35
CA PHE A 61 -13.68 -21.08 -26.07
C PHE A 61 -13.67 -21.91 -27.36
N THR A 62 -14.07 -23.18 -27.27
CA THR A 62 -14.06 -24.09 -28.45
C THR A 62 -15.15 -23.78 -29.44
N ALA A 63 -16.37 -23.45 -28.98
CA ALA A 63 -17.52 -23.19 -29.85
C ALA A 63 -17.48 -21.80 -30.48
N ASN A 64 -17.16 -20.78 -29.70
CA ASN A 64 -17.24 -19.36 -30.09
C ASN A 64 -15.87 -18.73 -30.40
N GLY A 65 -14.78 -19.40 -30.05
CA GLY A 65 -13.42 -18.85 -30.15
C GLY A 65 -13.19 -17.63 -29.23
N LYS A 66 -14.05 -17.43 -28.24
CA LYS A 66 -13.96 -16.27 -27.30
C LYS A 66 -14.40 -16.74 -25.93
N ALA A 67 -13.51 -16.62 -24.95
CA ALA A 67 -13.85 -16.83 -23.55
C ALA A 67 -13.43 -15.60 -22.73
N VAL A 68 -14.26 -15.27 -21.75
CA VAL A 68 -14.01 -14.12 -20.87
C VAL A 68 -13.38 -14.64 -19.59
N VAL A 69 -12.21 -14.08 -19.25
CA VAL A 69 -11.55 -14.30 -17.98
C VAL A 69 -11.58 -12.98 -17.20
N GLN A 70 -12.22 -13.00 -16.04
CA GLN A 70 -12.23 -11.83 -15.18
C GLN A 70 -11.05 -11.89 -14.21
N ILE A 71 -10.27 -10.82 -14.13
CA ILE A 71 -9.16 -10.68 -13.19
C ILE A 71 -9.57 -9.65 -12.16
N LEU A 72 -9.69 -10.07 -10.91
CA LEU A 72 -9.89 -9.21 -9.75
C LEU A 72 -8.53 -8.93 -9.12
N SER A 73 -8.20 -7.70 -8.83
CA SER A 73 -6.95 -7.33 -8.15
C SER A 73 -7.18 -6.22 -7.14
N ASP A 74 -6.32 -6.20 -6.12
CA ASP A 74 -6.32 -5.15 -5.10
C ASP A 74 -5.74 -3.86 -5.69
N GLY A 75 -6.60 -2.89 -5.96
CA GLY A 75 -6.21 -1.57 -6.46
C GLY A 75 -5.69 -0.61 -5.39
N ALA A 76 -5.63 -1.02 -4.12
CA ALA A 76 -5.07 -0.20 -3.04
C ALA A 76 -3.57 0.03 -3.25
N ASP A 77 -2.85 -0.97 -3.78
CA ASP A 77 -1.47 -0.81 -4.26
C ASP A 77 -1.42 -0.95 -5.79
N PRO A 78 -1.44 0.17 -6.54
CA PRO A 78 -1.45 0.16 -8.00
C PRO A 78 -0.23 -0.54 -8.61
N ASN A 79 0.95 -0.44 -7.99
CA ASN A 79 2.17 -1.06 -8.50
C ASN A 79 2.09 -2.59 -8.44
N THR A 80 1.68 -3.13 -7.30
CA THR A 80 1.47 -4.58 -7.14
C THR A 80 0.33 -5.06 -8.03
N ALA A 81 -0.80 -4.33 -8.10
CA ALA A 81 -1.93 -4.66 -8.95
C ALA A 81 -1.54 -4.73 -10.43
N GLN A 82 -0.82 -3.73 -10.93
CA GLN A 82 -0.35 -3.67 -12.31
C GLN A 82 0.63 -4.80 -12.63
N THR A 83 1.56 -5.07 -11.71
CA THR A 83 2.55 -6.13 -11.87
C THR A 83 1.89 -7.51 -11.93
N VAL A 84 1.04 -7.84 -10.96
CA VAL A 84 0.35 -9.13 -10.90
C VAL A 84 -0.57 -9.31 -12.10
N THR A 85 -1.33 -8.27 -12.46
CA THR A 85 -2.25 -8.31 -13.61
C THR A 85 -1.51 -8.49 -14.92
N SER A 86 -0.34 -7.86 -15.11
CA SER A 86 0.48 -8.03 -16.33
C SER A 86 1.08 -9.44 -16.42
N TYR A 87 1.50 -10.05 -15.31
CA TYR A 87 1.95 -11.44 -15.31
C TYR A 87 0.82 -12.41 -15.63
N ILE A 88 -0.36 -12.26 -15.00
CA ILE A 88 -1.52 -13.09 -15.33
C ILE A 88 -1.89 -12.95 -16.82
N LYS A 89 -1.90 -11.73 -17.32
CA LYS A 89 -2.19 -11.46 -18.73
C LYS A 89 -1.18 -12.11 -19.68
N SER A 90 0.12 -12.07 -19.36
CA SER A 90 1.14 -12.72 -20.19
C SER A 90 1.00 -14.25 -20.19
N VAL A 91 0.67 -14.87 -19.04
CA VAL A 91 0.38 -16.30 -18.97
C VAL A 91 -0.84 -16.64 -19.85
N LEU A 92 -1.94 -15.91 -19.70
CA LEU A 92 -3.15 -16.11 -20.51
C LEU A 92 -2.90 -15.94 -22.02
N GLN A 93 -2.04 -14.98 -22.40
CA GLN A 93 -1.67 -14.77 -23.82
C GLN A 93 -0.83 -15.92 -24.37
N ASN A 94 0.13 -16.43 -23.61
CA ASN A 94 0.93 -17.57 -24.03
C ASN A 94 0.06 -18.82 -24.20
N GLU A 95 -0.82 -19.11 -23.25
CA GLU A 95 -1.79 -20.18 -23.35
C GLU A 95 -2.70 -20.06 -24.59
N GLN A 96 -3.17 -18.85 -24.85
CA GLN A 96 -3.98 -18.58 -26.04
C GLN A 96 -3.21 -18.95 -27.33
N LEU A 97 -1.92 -18.65 -27.40
CA LEU A 97 -1.08 -18.99 -28.57
C LEU A 97 -0.92 -20.51 -28.70
N GLU A 98 -0.59 -21.22 -27.61
CA GLU A 98 -0.43 -22.67 -27.62
C GLU A 98 -1.71 -23.42 -28.02
N ILE A 99 -2.85 -23.01 -27.45
CA ILE A 99 -4.13 -23.61 -27.78
C ILE A 99 -4.54 -23.30 -29.23
N SER A 100 -4.26 -22.06 -29.70
CA SER A 100 -4.54 -21.68 -31.09
C SER A 100 -3.71 -22.49 -32.09
N GLU A 101 -2.46 -22.80 -31.78
CA GLU A 101 -1.60 -23.67 -32.58
C GLU A 101 -2.13 -25.12 -32.59
N LYS A 102 -2.52 -25.66 -31.44
CA LYS A 102 -3.10 -27.00 -31.31
C LYS A 102 -4.42 -27.16 -32.08
N MET A 103 -5.21 -26.11 -32.21
CA MET A 103 -6.53 -26.15 -32.90
C MET A 103 -6.47 -25.98 -34.43
N SER A 104 -5.29 -26.09 -35.04
CA SER A 104 -5.14 -26.20 -36.52
C SER A 104 -5.92 -25.17 -37.33
N GLY A 105 -5.66 -23.87 -37.14
CA GLY A 105 -5.91 -22.84 -38.18
C GLY A 105 -7.36 -22.39 -38.44
N LYS A 106 -8.37 -22.79 -37.67
CA LYS A 106 -9.76 -22.50 -38.04
C LYS A 106 -10.46 -21.34 -37.34
N LYS A 107 -10.01 -20.85 -36.21
CA LYS A 107 -10.50 -19.60 -35.58
C LYS A 107 -9.41 -19.03 -34.71
N THR A 108 -9.12 -17.74 -34.82
CA THR A 108 -8.27 -17.01 -33.87
C THR A 108 -9.02 -17.02 -32.53
N ALA A 109 -8.70 -17.98 -31.68
CA ALA A 109 -9.26 -18.04 -30.34
C ALA A 109 -8.67 -16.90 -29.51
N SER A 110 -9.49 -16.20 -28.73
CA SER A 110 -9.04 -15.03 -27.96
C SER A 110 -9.62 -15.09 -26.55
N PHE A 111 -8.73 -15.12 -25.56
CA PHE A 111 -9.11 -14.77 -24.20
C PHE A 111 -9.31 -13.25 -24.12
N ARG A 112 -10.44 -12.84 -23.60
CA ARG A 112 -10.69 -11.43 -23.30
C ARG A 112 -10.55 -11.22 -21.79
N PRO A 113 -9.38 -10.78 -21.31
CA PRO A 113 -9.22 -10.47 -19.91
C PRO A 113 -10.03 -9.21 -19.58
N ASN A 114 -11.01 -9.36 -18.70
CA ASN A 114 -11.74 -8.25 -18.10
C ASN A 114 -11.11 -7.95 -16.73
N ILE A 115 -10.34 -6.87 -16.66
CA ILE A 115 -9.62 -6.48 -15.44
C ILE A 115 -10.52 -5.61 -14.59
N GLN A 116 -10.86 -6.08 -13.40
CA GLN A 116 -11.61 -5.31 -12.41
C GLN A 116 -10.72 -5.04 -11.19
N LEU A 117 -10.38 -3.79 -10.99
CA LEU A 117 -9.61 -3.33 -9.84
C LEU A 117 -10.55 -2.96 -8.72
N MET A 118 -10.36 -3.56 -7.58
CA MET A 118 -11.06 -3.20 -6.36
C MET A 118 -10.44 -1.93 -5.78
N TYR A 119 -11.25 -1.04 -5.20
CA TYR A 119 -10.87 0.20 -4.52
C TYR A 119 -10.29 1.32 -5.39
N ASN A 120 -9.58 1.04 -6.47
CA ASN A 120 -8.97 2.04 -7.35
C ASN A 120 -9.11 1.66 -8.82
N PRO A 121 -10.34 1.70 -9.40
CA PRO A 121 -10.59 1.29 -10.80
C PRO A 121 -9.81 2.10 -11.82
N ALA A 122 -9.46 3.36 -11.50
CA ALA A 122 -8.73 4.26 -12.39
C ALA A 122 -7.21 4.06 -12.35
N MET A 123 -6.68 3.12 -11.55
CA MET A 123 -5.22 2.93 -11.31
C MET A 123 -4.51 4.23 -10.93
N ASN A 124 -5.17 5.11 -10.18
CA ASN A 124 -4.59 6.37 -9.79
C ASN A 124 -3.51 6.16 -8.71
N SER A 125 -2.25 6.28 -9.09
CA SER A 125 -1.10 6.10 -8.21
C SER A 125 -1.08 7.09 -7.05
N SER A 126 -1.78 8.21 -7.15
CA SER A 126 -1.89 9.21 -6.09
C SER A 126 -2.52 8.64 -4.81
N TYR A 127 -3.43 7.67 -4.92
CA TYR A 127 -4.11 7.09 -3.76
C TYR A 127 -3.18 6.32 -2.83
N ASN A 128 -2.09 5.79 -3.34
CA ASN A 128 -1.07 5.09 -2.55
C ASN A 128 0.12 6.00 -2.20
N PHE A 129 0.58 6.78 -3.20
CA PHE A 129 1.77 7.62 -3.06
C PHE A 129 1.56 8.79 -2.08
N VAL A 130 0.40 9.46 -2.15
CA VAL A 130 0.12 10.65 -1.34
C VAL A 130 0.15 10.37 0.16
N PRO A 131 -0.57 9.35 0.71
CA PRO A 131 -0.49 9.05 2.14
C PRO A 131 0.93 8.69 2.61
N GLY A 132 1.70 7.97 1.78
CA GLY A 132 3.08 7.61 2.09
C GLY A 132 4.00 8.82 2.21
N VAL A 133 3.93 9.73 1.25
CA VAL A 133 4.72 10.98 1.26
C VAL A 133 4.30 11.88 2.42
N ILE A 134 3.01 11.98 2.72
CA ILE A 134 2.52 12.73 3.88
C ILE A 134 3.12 12.18 5.17
N GLY A 135 3.09 10.86 5.37
CA GLY A 135 3.69 10.22 6.54
C GLY A 135 5.18 10.52 6.67
N LEU A 136 5.92 10.40 5.57
CA LEU A 136 7.35 10.69 5.55
C LEU A 136 7.64 12.14 5.91
N ILE A 137 6.94 13.10 5.31
CA ILE A 137 7.11 14.54 5.60
C ILE A 137 6.79 14.84 7.07
N LEU A 138 5.68 14.30 7.58
CA LEU A 138 5.30 14.48 8.99
C LEU A 138 6.38 13.91 9.92
N MET A 139 6.90 12.73 9.64
CA MET A 139 7.96 12.10 10.43
C MET A 139 9.22 12.95 10.45
N LEU A 140 9.68 13.43 9.29
CA LEU A 140 10.87 14.28 9.17
C LEU A 140 10.70 15.61 9.93
N ILE A 141 9.59 16.30 9.71
CA ILE A 141 9.34 17.60 10.37
C ILE A 141 9.26 17.43 11.88
N CYS A 142 8.48 16.44 12.37
CA CYS A 142 8.30 16.24 13.81
C CYS A 142 9.61 15.86 14.50
N SER A 143 10.35 14.89 13.97
CA SER A 143 11.59 14.43 14.57
C SER A 143 12.69 15.50 14.50
N MET A 144 12.81 16.18 13.36
CA MET A 144 13.81 17.22 13.15
C MET A 144 13.57 18.45 14.07
N MET A 145 12.32 18.95 14.11
CA MET A 145 11.98 20.09 14.96
C MET A 145 12.19 19.79 16.44
N THR A 146 11.81 18.59 16.89
CA THR A 146 12.02 18.15 18.26
C THR A 146 13.51 18.04 18.59
N ALA A 147 14.29 17.38 17.74
CA ALA A 147 15.72 17.21 17.95
C ALA A 147 16.44 18.55 17.99
N VAL A 148 16.20 19.42 17.03
CA VAL A 148 16.83 20.75 16.93
C VAL A 148 16.48 21.62 18.13
N SER A 149 15.23 21.62 18.57
CA SER A 149 14.80 22.41 19.73
C SER A 149 15.56 22.04 20.99
N ILE A 150 15.68 20.75 21.28
CA ILE A 150 16.36 20.28 22.49
C ILE A 150 17.88 20.51 22.40
N VAL A 151 18.45 20.21 21.22
CA VAL A 151 19.89 20.44 21.02
C VAL A 151 20.26 21.91 21.09
N ARG A 152 19.39 22.81 20.61
CA ARG A 152 19.60 24.27 20.75
C ARG A 152 19.73 24.68 22.21
N GLU A 153 18.92 24.12 23.10
CA GLU A 153 19.03 24.43 24.53
C GLU A 153 20.28 23.85 25.18
N LYS A 154 20.77 22.70 24.67
CA LYS A 154 22.08 22.18 25.07
C LYS A 154 23.21 23.14 24.64
N GLU A 155 23.17 23.62 23.40
CA GLU A 155 24.19 24.55 22.86
C GLU A 155 24.20 25.91 23.60
N THR A 156 23.02 26.40 23.99
CA THR A 156 22.90 27.68 24.70
C THR A 156 23.15 27.59 26.22
N GLY A 157 23.33 26.36 26.74
CA GLY A 157 23.54 26.13 28.18
C GLY A 157 22.27 26.31 29.03
N THR A 158 21.11 26.60 28.42
CA THR A 158 19.85 26.81 29.15
C THR A 158 19.28 25.52 29.69
N LEU A 159 19.69 24.36 29.17
CA LEU A 159 19.25 23.04 29.65
C LEU A 159 19.68 22.82 31.12
N GLU A 160 20.87 23.29 31.51
CA GLU A 160 21.38 23.16 32.88
C GLU A 160 20.52 23.93 33.88
N LEU A 161 20.05 25.12 33.52
CA LEU A 161 19.15 25.92 34.35
C LEU A 161 17.78 25.21 34.56
N VAL A 162 17.32 24.52 33.55
CA VAL A 162 16.06 23.76 33.63
C VAL A 162 16.23 22.50 34.50
N LEU A 163 17.38 21.86 34.46
CA LEU A 163 17.69 20.68 35.29
C LEU A 163 17.82 20.97 36.79
N VAL A 164 18.21 22.18 37.17
CA VAL A 164 18.29 22.64 38.57
C VAL A 164 16.89 22.97 39.14
N SER A 165 15.89 23.11 38.27
CA SER A 165 14.52 23.39 38.68
C SER A 165 13.91 22.20 39.47
N PRO A 166 13.07 22.44 40.51
CA PRO A 166 12.41 21.38 41.31
C PRO A 166 11.32 20.60 40.50
N VAL A 167 11.21 20.84 39.21
CA VAL A 167 10.21 20.20 38.33
C VAL A 167 10.71 18.84 37.86
N LYS A 168 9.84 17.83 37.88
CA LYS A 168 10.17 16.48 37.37
C LYS A 168 10.53 16.54 35.89
N PRO A 169 11.61 15.86 35.45
CA PRO A 169 12.07 15.88 34.05
C PRO A 169 11.00 15.53 33.03
N PHE A 170 10.06 14.66 33.38
CA PHE A 170 8.93 14.28 32.52
C PHE A 170 8.06 15.50 32.10
N TRP A 171 7.74 16.39 33.05
CA TRP A 171 6.94 17.58 32.75
C TRP A 171 7.68 18.59 31.87
N ILE A 172 8.99 18.67 32.03
CA ILE A 172 9.86 19.51 31.21
C ILE A 172 9.82 19.02 29.75
N ILE A 173 10.00 17.73 29.55
CA ILE A 173 9.93 17.11 28.21
C ILE A 173 8.55 17.32 27.61
N LEU A 174 7.49 17.05 28.38
CA LEU A 174 6.11 17.17 27.89
C LEU A 174 5.76 18.60 27.48
N SER A 175 6.17 19.60 28.28
CA SER A 175 5.93 21.03 27.96
C SER A 175 6.62 21.44 26.66
N LYS A 176 7.78 20.86 26.34
CA LYS A 176 8.51 21.12 25.09
C LYS A 176 7.91 20.39 23.89
N LEU A 177 7.38 19.20 24.09
CA LEU A 177 6.72 18.45 23.01
C LEU A 177 5.35 19.02 22.65
N THR A 178 4.64 19.63 23.60
CA THR A 178 3.30 20.17 23.40
C THR A 178 3.16 21.11 22.21
N PRO A 179 4.00 22.16 22.03
CA PRO A 179 3.87 23.06 20.89
C PRO A 179 4.13 22.36 19.55
N TYR A 180 5.04 21.39 19.52
CA TYR A 180 5.29 20.61 18.30
C TYR A 180 4.13 19.67 17.98
N LEU A 181 3.51 19.09 19.00
CA LEU A 181 2.31 18.26 18.82
C LEU A 181 1.16 19.08 18.23
N VAL A 182 0.92 20.29 18.76
CA VAL A 182 -0.12 21.18 18.22
C VAL A 182 0.17 21.57 16.78
N LEU A 183 1.41 21.96 16.48
CA LEU A 183 1.81 22.33 15.12
C LEU A 183 1.68 21.16 14.14
N THR A 184 1.97 19.95 14.59
CA THR A 184 1.83 18.74 13.78
C THR A 184 0.36 18.40 13.52
N VAL A 185 -0.52 18.57 14.49
CA VAL A 185 -1.97 18.38 14.29
C VAL A 185 -2.49 19.37 13.25
N ILE A 186 -2.05 20.62 13.29
CA ILE A 186 -2.43 21.64 12.30
C ILE A 186 -1.92 21.22 10.90
N ASN A 187 -0.65 20.79 10.81
CA ASN A 187 -0.06 20.35 9.56
C ASN A 187 -0.76 19.10 9.00
N PHE A 188 -1.01 18.09 9.84
CA PHE A 188 -1.78 16.91 9.46
C PHE A 188 -3.17 17.27 8.92
N SER A 189 -3.89 18.15 9.60
CA SER A 189 -5.21 18.61 9.15
C SER A 189 -5.14 19.35 7.82
N SER A 190 -4.14 20.22 7.62
CA SER A 190 -3.97 20.95 6.36
C SER A 190 -3.65 20.01 5.18
N VAL A 191 -2.80 19.02 5.41
CA VAL A 191 -2.44 18.03 4.38
C VAL A 191 -3.64 17.14 4.04
N LEU A 192 -4.43 16.76 5.04
CA LEU A 192 -5.64 15.96 4.82
C LEU A 192 -6.70 16.72 4.00
N LEU A 193 -6.83 18.03 4.25
CA LEU A 193 -7.66 18.91 3.44
C LEU A 193 -7.16 19.01 1.99
N LEU A 194 -5.85 19.18 1.80
CA LEU A 194 -5.24 19.21 0.46
C LEU A 194 -5.45 17.89 -0.29
N ALA A 195 -5.25 16.76 0.38
CA ALA A 195 -5.45 15.43 -0.21
C ALA A 195 -6.90 15.24 -0.68
N HIS A 196 -7.86 15.72 0.12
CA HIS A 196 -9.28 15.58 -0.20
C HIS A 196 -9.74 16.57 -1.29
N TYR A 197 -9.41 17.86 -1.16
CA TYR A 197 -9.96 18.92 -2.05
C TYR A 197 -9.14 19.15 -3.32
N VAL A 198 -7.83 18.88 -3.30
CA VAL A 198 -6.95 19.17 -4.45
C VAL A 198 -6.61 17.90 -5.22
N MET A 199 -6.46 16.77 -4.53
CA MET A 199 -6.03 15.53 -5.15
C MET A 199 -7.16 14.50 -5.34
N ASP A 200 -8.40 14.85 -4.96
CA ASP A 200 -9.59 13.98 -5.05
C ASP A 200 -9.36 12.57 -4.46
N VAL A 201 -8.52 12.47 -3.43
CA VAL A 201 -8.29 11.20 -2.74
C VAL A 201 -9.48 10.92 -1.82
N PRO A 202 -10.32 9.92 -2.12
CA PRO A 202 -11.48 9.63 -1.28
C PRO A 202 -11.04 9.05 0.06
N VAL A 203 -11.41 9.70 1.14
CA VAL A 203 -11.24 9.15 2.49
C VAL A 203 -12.33 8.10 2.72
N LYS A 204 -12.03 6.84 2.40
CA LYS A 204 -12.93 5.71 2.66
C LYS A 204 -12.60 5.12 4.02
N GLY A 205 -13.38 5.44 5.04
CA GLY A 205 -13.21 4.89 6.38
C GLY A 205 -13.51 5.88 7.50
N SER A 206 -13.20 5.50 8.74
CA SER A 206 -13.39 6.34 9.91
C SER A 206 -12.27 7.37 10.05
N ILE A 207 -12.61 8.65 9.91
CA ILE A 207 -11.67 9.77 10.13
C ILE A 207 -11.12 9.74 11.57
N PHE A 208 -11.94 9.29 12.53
CA PHE A 208 -11.50 9.14 13.91
C PHE A 208 -10.37 8.12 14.06
N LEU A 209 -10.50 6.96 13.43
CA LEU A 209 -9.45 5.94 13.44
C LEU A 209 -8.17 6.46 12.76
N LEU A 210 -8.30 7.13 11.63
CA LEU A 210 -7.18 7.74 10.92
C LEU A 210 -6.44 8.75 11.81
N SER A 211 -7.20 9.62 12.49
CA SER A 211 -6.62 10.62 13.41
C SER A 211 -5.93 9.96 14.61
N ALA A 212 -6.50 8.90 15.17
CA ALA A 212 -5.89 8.17 16.28
C ALA A 212 -4.55 7.52 15.87
N VAL A 213 -4.51 6.86 14.71
CA VAL A 213 -3.29 6.28 14.17
C VAL A 213 -2.25 7.36 13.87
N ALA A 214 -2.67 8.49 13.28
CA ALA A 214 -1.78 9.61 13.01
C ALA A 214 -1.18 10.20 14.30
N LEU A 215 -1.96 10.32 15.37
CA LEU A 215 -1.44 10.80 16.67
C LEU A 215 -0.40 9.83 17.27
N ILE A 216 -0.62 8.53 17.17
CA ILE A 216 0.37 7.52 17.61
C ILE A 216 1.64 7.63 16.78
N PHE A 217 1.50 7.77 15.47
CA PHE A 217 2.63 7.95 14.55
C PHE A 217 3.43 9.21 14.86
N VAL A 218 2.75 10.34 15.10
CA VAL A 218 3.37 11.60 15.52
C VAL A 218 4.10 11.43 16.85
N GLY A 219 3.49 10.79 17.85
CA GLY A 219 4.12 10.48 19.13
C GLY A 219 5.41 9.67 18.96
N SER A 220 5.41 8.67 18.11
CA SER A 220 6.61 7.88 17.77
C SER A 220 7.68 8.75 17.09
N SER A 221 7.29 9.61 16.17
CA SER A 221 8.21 10.52 15.46
C SER A 221 8.86 11.55 16.40
N LEU A 222 8.08 12.09 17.34
CA LEU A 222 8.61 12.98 18.40
C LEU A 222 9.60 12.21 19.31
N GLY A 223 9.32 10.95 19.64
CA GLY A 223 10.22 10.06 20.39
C GLY A 223 11.53 9.82 19.66
N LEU A 224 11.51 9.61 18.35
CA LEU A 224 12.73 9.52 17.52
C LEU A 224 13.52 10.83 17.55
N GLY A 225 12.85 11.98 17.47
CA GLY A 225 13.48 13.29 17.62
C GLY A 225 14.19 13.45 18.97
N LEU A 226 13.58 12.98 20.06
CA LEU A 226 14.20 12.94 21.38
C LEU A 226 15.47 12.08 21.38
N LEU A 227 15.44 10.88 20.82
CA LEU A 227 16.60 9.99 20.71
C LEU A 227 17.75 10.66 19.96
N VAL A 228 17.45 11.26 18.80
CA VAL A 228 18.46 11.99 18.02
C VAL A 228 19.03 13.16 18.83
N SER A 229 18.21 13.86 19.61
CA SER A 229 18.66 14.95 20.46
C SER A 229 19.64 14.52 21.54
N VAL A 230 19.53 13.30 22.06
CA VAL A 230 20.45 12.75 23.07
C VAL A 230 21.83 12.52 22.46
N ILE A 231 21.89 11.98 21.26
CA ILE A 231 23.14 11.63 20.57
C ILE A 231 23.84 12.89 20.02
N SER A 232 23.04 13.88 19.62
CA SER A 232 23.55 15.08 18.95
C SER A 232 24.09 16.09 19.93
N LYS A 233 25.27 16.65 19.63
CA LYS A 233 25.88 17.76 20.38
C LYS A 233 25.60 19.14 19.77
N THR A 234 25.31 19.18 18.46
CA THR A 234 25.04 20.42 17.73
C THR A 234 23.78 20.32 16.90
N GLN A 235 23.12 21.46 16.66
CA GLN A 235 21.90 21.49 15.80
C GLN A 235 22.18 20.96 14.40
N LYS A 236 23.37 21.27 13.83
CA LYS A 236 23.78 20.76 12.51
C LYS A 236 23.83 19.24 12.50
N THR A 237 24.41 18.62 13.52
CA THR A 237 24.49 17.16 13.65
C THR A 237 23.10 16.55 13.82
N ALA A 238 22.21 17.18 14.59
CA ALA A 238 20.84 16.72 14.76
C ALA A 238 20.07 16.73 13.44
N MET A 239 20.18 17.80 12.65
CA MET A 239 19.55 17.90 11.32
C MET A 239 20.05 16.81 10.38
N LEU A 240 21.37 16.60 10.33
CA LEU A 240 21.97 15.56 9.46
C LEU A 240 21.53 14.15 9.88
N LEU A 241 21.52 13.85 11.18
CA LEU A 241 21.08 12.55 11.68
C LEU A 241 19.60 12.29 11.41
N CYS A 242 18.74 13.29 11.57
CA CYS A 242 17.32 13.15 11.22
C CYS A 242 17.15 12.94 9.70
N GLY A 243 17.85 13.73 8.87
CA GLY A 243 17.73 13.63 7.42
C GLY A 243 18.28 12.32 6.86
N MET A 244 19.42 11.83 7.35
CA MET A 244 20.05 10.60 6.85
C MET A 244 19.53 9.31 7.53
N GLY A 245 19.04 9.40 8.74
CA GLY A 245 18.62 8.23 9.52
C GLY A 245 17.13 7.88 9.38
N LEU A 246 16.33 8.81 8.84
CA LEU A 246 14.88 8.64 8.69
C LEU A 246 14.42 8.55 7.22
N THR A 247 15.32 8.66 6.25
CA THR A 247 15.10 8.43 4.82
C THR A 247 15.77 7.15 4.38
#